data_1ff54a3b8d56620a73cc7eea3267fd62
#
_entry.id   1ff54a3b8d56620a73cc7eea3267fd62
#
_cell.length_a   1.000
_cell.length_b   1.000
_cell.length_c   1.000
_cell.angle_alpha   90.00
_cell.angle_beta   90.00
_cell.angle_gamma   90.00
#
_symmetry.space_group_name_H-M   'P 1'
#
loop_
_entity.id
_entity.type
_entity.pdbx_description
1 polymer ?
#
loop_
_entity_poly.entity_id
_entity_poly.type
_entity_poly.pdbx_seq_one_letter_code
_entity_poly.pdbx_strand_id
1 'polypeptide(L)'
;MVELSVAELAGRPDLVLPGVADLFQPDQPDPPRRLAIGASDGDGYQGAVVIELSQDHGTAHLRSIMVRPGSRRQGIGRRLLEAAAERLKSRGYAQLLAEFMTETGGELTTAGFLQACGFISPQPGIHIRTGPFTSLQGQRWLSLRLPDEFVVAPWGNLAPSERVLLLEAASYEYPDILSPFEDDAEVDPSRSLLLRYRGQPVGWMLLEELEPRTVLFKTMYVFKRHQRMARGVALFAEAIRRLMAEGHYPNGMFFVEHENEPMRRFMERYFFSPDLRQETMWRSYRTLP
;
A
#
# COMPACT_ATOMS: atom_id res chain seq x y z
N MET A 1 0.71 -32.01 8.21
CA MET A 1 0.90 -30.82 7.34
C MET A 1 1.20 -31.30 5.93
N VAL A 2 0.43 -30.87 4.95
CA VAL A 2 0.52 -31.29 3.55
C VAL A 2 0.77 -30.04 2.71
N GLU A 3 1.65 -30.13 1.73
CA GLU A 3 1.82 -29.07 0.73
C GLU A 3 0.61 -29.07 -0.21
N LEU A 4 0.03 -27.91 -0.45
CA LEU A 4 -1.17 -27.73 -1.26
C LEU A 4 -0.80 -27.13 -2.60
N SER A 5 -1.43 -27.61 -3.66
CA SER A 5 -1.38 -26.94 -4.95
C SER A 5 -2.24 -25.67 -4.96
N VAL A 6 -1.95 -24.77 -5.88
CA VAL A 6 -2.75 -23.56 -6.12
C VAL A 6 -4.22 -23.92 -6.42
N ALA A 7 -4.45 -24.98 -7.22
CA ALA A 7 -5.79 -25.45 -7.58
C ALA A 7 -6.60 -25.95 -6.35
N GLU A 8 -5.94 -26.61 -5.39
CA GLU A 8 -6.59 -27.07 -4.16
C GLU A 8 -7.01 -25.91 -3.27
N LEU A 9 -6.24 -24.81 -3.26
CA LEU A 9 -6.60 -23.58 -2.52
C LEU A 9 -7.67 -22.74 -3.20
N ALA A 10 -7.64 -22.64 -4.54
CA ALA A 10 -8.64 -21.91 -5.32
C ALA A 10 -10.07 -22.41 -5.06
N GLY A 11 -10.23 -23.72 -4.83
CA GLY A 11 -11.50 -24.33 -4.44
C GLY A 11 -11.91 -24.15 -2.98
N ARG A 12 -11.12 -23.41 -2.15
CA ARG A 12 -11.31 -23.31 -0.70
C ARG A 12 -11.10 -21.89 -0.18
N PRO A 13 -11.99 -20.95 -0.53
CA PRO A 13 -11.85 -19.55 -0.11
C PRO A 13 -11.89 -19.36 1.41
N ASP A 14 -12.44 -20.32 2.16
CA ASP A 14 -12.47 -20.34 3.62
C ASP A 14 -11.10 -20.59 4.28
N LEU A 15 -10.09 -20.99 3.51
CA LEU A 15 -8.73 -21.27 3.98
C LEU A 15 -7.71 -20.17 3.65
N VAL A 16 -8.12 -19.12 2.96
CA VAL A 16 -7.28 -17.99 2.59
C VAL A 16 -7.94 -16.65 2.97
N LEU A 17 -7.13 -15.63 3.21
CA LEU A 17 -7.66 -14.29 3.45
C LEU A 17 -8.34 -13.74 2.19
N PRO A 18 -9.45 -12.98 2.32
CA PRO A 18 -10.01 -12.22 1.21
C PRO A 18 -8.92 -11.37 0.52
N GLY A 19 -8.95 -11.25 -0.80
CA GLY A 19 -7.90 -10.57 -1.58
C GLY A 19 -6.68 -11.42 -1.90
N VAL A 20 -6.34 -12.42 -1.07
CA VAL A 20 -5.29 -13.40 -1.42
C VAL A 20 -5.83 -14.48 -2.38
N ALA A 21 -7.12 -14.75 -2.34
CA ALA A 21 -7.78 -15.68 -3.28
C ALA A 21 -7.64 -15.21 -4.74
N ASP A 22 -7.68 -13.90 -4.99
CA ASP A 22 -7.54 -13.31 -6.32
C ASP A 22 -6.14 -13.49 -6.91
N LEU A 23 -5.13 -13.65 -6.05
CA LEU A 23 -3.76 -13.95 -6.48
C LEU A 23 -3.61 -15.36 -7.07
N PHE A 24 -4.61 -16.23 -6.93
CA PHE A 24 -4.59 -17.61 -7.45
C PHE A 24 -5.23 -17.76 -8.84
N GLN A 25 -5.50 -16.66 -9.55
CA GLN A 25 -6.05 -16.71 -10.90
C GLN A 25 -5.02 -17.30 -11.87
N PRO A 26 -5.42 -18.28 -12.72
CA PRO A 26 -4.49 -19.02 -13.58
C PRO A 26 -3.91 -18.21 -14.75
N ASP A 27 -4.43 -17.03 -15.03
CA ASP A 27 -4.14 -16.25 -16.23
C ASP A 27 -3.05 -15.17 -16.06
N GLN A 28 -2.29 -15.18 -14.97
CA GLN A 28 -1.15 -14.28 -14.83
C GLN A 28 0.04 -14.72 -15.66
N PRO A 29 0.65 -13.86 -16.49
CA PRO A 29 1.72 -14.22 -17.42
C PRO A 29 3.02 -14.70 -16.73
N ASP A 30 3.23 -14.40 -15.45
CA ASP A 30 4.33 -14.90 -14.62
C ASP A 30 3.86 -14.99 -13.17
N PRO A 31 3.14 -16.08 -12.79
CA PRO A 31 2.58 -16.18 -11.45
C PRO A 31 3.73 -16.24 -10.42
N PRO A 32 3.70 -15.42 -9.37
CA PRO A 32 4.71 -15.45 -8.33
C PRO A 32 4.81 -16.86 -7.74
N ARG A 33 6.04 -17.32 -7.52
CA ARG A 33 6.29 -18.64 -6.91
C ARG A 33 5.66 -18.68 -5.53
N ARG A 34 4.90 -19.70 -5.21
CA ARG A 34 4.17 -19.83 -3.96
C ARG A 34 4.45 -21.15 -3.26
N LEU A 35 4.43 -21.09 -1.93
CA LEU A 35 4.40 -22.24 -1.05
C LEU A 35 3.09 -22.21 -0.28
N ALA A 36 2.28 -23.24 -0.39
CA ALA A 36 1.05 -23.37 0.38
C ALA A 36 1.09 -24.66 1.21
N ILE A 37 0.69 -24.57 2.49
CA ILE A 37 0.68 -25.72 3.40
C ILE A 37 -0.67 -25.76 4.10
N GLY A 38 -1.33 -26.91 4.06
CA GLY A 38 -2.57 -27.20 4.77
C GLY A 38 -2.36 -28.07 6.01
N ALA A 39 -3.17 -27.83 7.02
CA ALA A 39 -3.33 -28.68 8.17
C ALA A 39 -4.61 -29.50 8.03
N SER A 40 -4.48 -30.83 7.89
CA SER A 40 -5.61 -31.76 7.79
C SER A 40 -5.66 -32.70 8.99
N ASP A 41 -6.84 -33.15 9.38
CA ASP A 41 -7.10 -34.10 10.46
C ASP A 41 -7.85 -35.37 9.97
N GLY A 42 -8.00 -35.56 8.66
CA GLY A 42 -8.76 -36.67 8.09
C GLY A 42 -10.17 -36.30 7.65
N ASP A 43 -10.83 -35.37 8.34
CA ASP A 43 -12.17 -34.84 7.97
C ASP A 43 -12.09 -33.63 7.02
N GLY A 44 -10.88 -33.20 6.71
CA GLY A 44 -10.62 -32.09 5.81
C GLY A 44 -9.56 -31.12 6.35
N TYR A 45 -9.39 -30.00 5.64
CA TYR A 45 -8.43 -28.99 6.04
C TYR A 45 -8.99 -28.09 7.16
N GLN A 46 -8.24 -27.96 8.24
CA GLN A 46 -8.56 -27.11 9.40
C GLN A 46 -7.95 -25.71 9.29
N GLY A 47 -6.96 -25.54 8.43
CA GLY A 47 -6.30 -24.28 8.18
C GLY A 47 -5.26 -24.39 7.08
N ALA A 48 -4.79 -23.24 6.57
CA ALA A 48 -3.73 -23.15 5.60
C ALA A 48 -2.86 -21.92 5.82
N VAL A 49 -1.62 -21.99 5.34
CA VAL A 49 -0.69 -20.87 5.19
C VAL A 49 -0.28 -20.74 3.74
N VAL A 50 -0.21 -19.50 3.24
CA VAL A 50 0.23 -19.15 1.88
C VAL A 50 1.39 -18.18 1.96
N ILE A 51 2.45 -18.50 1.27
CA ILE A 51 3.69 -17.73 1.24
C ILE A 51 4.08 -17.48 -0.21
N GLU A 52 4.41 -16.26 -0.53
CA GLU A 52 5.02 -15.86 -1.78
C GLU A 52 6.53 -15.91 -1.66
N LEU A 53 7.18 -16.44 -2.68
CA LEU A 53 8.61 -16.71 -2.71
C LEU A 53 9.30 -15.69 -3.62
N SER A 54 10.19 -14.85 -3.07
CA SER A 54 11.01 -13.95 -3.89
C SER A 54 11.99 -14.71 -4.78
N GLN A 55 12.35 -14.10 -5.91
CA GLN A 55 13.29 -14.72 -6.86
C GLN A 55 14.74 -14.78 -6.34
N ASP A 56 15.11 -13.84 -5.49
CA ASP A 56 16.46 -13.71 -4.91
C ASP A 56 16.74 -14.66 -3.73
N HIS A 57 15.73 -15.46 -3.33
CA HIS A 57 15.79 -16.35 -2.16
C HIS A 57 16.11 -15.65 -0.83
N GLY A 58 16.12 -14.31 -0.78
CA GLY A 58 16.41 -13.56 0.45
C GLY A 58 15.23 -13.58 1.42
N THR A 59 14.08 -13.13 0.94
CA THR A 59 12.87 -12.94 1.75
C THR A 59 11.68 -13.69 1.15
N ALA A 60 10.93 -14.40 1.99
CA ALA A 60 9.61 -14.93 1.65
C ALA A 60 8.53 -14.11 2.34
N HIS A 61 7.35 -13.94 1.73
CA HIS A 61 6.28 -13.10 2.21
C HIS A 61 5.07 -13.93 2.65
N LEU A 62 4.70 -13.84 3.92
CA LEU A 62 3.48 -14.45 4.44
C LEU A 62 2.26 -13.70 3.93
N ARG A 63 1.57 -14.25 2.93
CA ARG A 63 0.39 -13.64 2.31
C ARG A 63 -0.90 -13.97 3.04
N SER A 64 -1.03 -15.18 3.58
CA SER A 64 -2.21 -15.60 4.32
C SER A 64 -1.88 -16.67 5.34
N ILE A 65 -2.52 -16.60 6.49
CA ILE A 65 -2.63 -17.71 7.43
C ILE A 65 -4.05 -17.74 7.99
N MET A 66 -4.76 -18.82 7.73
CA MET A 66 -6.13 -19.00 8.16
C MET A 66 -6.29 -20.31 8.92
N VAL A 67 -7.06 -20.27 10.01
CA VAL A 67 -7.51 -21.44 10.75
C VAL A 67 -9.02 -21.32 10.93
N ARG A 68 -9.75 -22.36 10.55
CA ARG A 68 -11.21 -22.40 10.70
C ARG A 68 -11.64 -22.04 12.11
N PRO A 69 -12.72 -21.29 12.32
CA PRO A 69 -13.15 -20.83 13.64
C PRO A 69 -13.22 -21.95 14.69
N GLY A 70 -13.81 -23.10 14.35
CA GLY A 70 -13.95 -24.25 15.25
C GLY A 70 -12.63 -24.97 15.61
N SER A 71 -11.55 -24.69 14.85
CA SER A 71 -10.24 -25.32 15.05
C SER A 71 -9.18 -24.34 15.61
N ARG A 72 -9.60 -23.12 15.95
CA ARG A 72 -8.69 -22.09 16.54
C ARG A 72 -8.28 -22.46 17.96
N ARG A 73 -7.19 -21.84 18.44
CA ARG A 73 -6.63 -22.02 19.80
C ARG A 73 -6.11 -23.42 20.11
N GLN A 74 -5.96 -24.27 19.09
CA GLN A 74 -5.41 -25.65 19.19
C GLN A 74 -3.96 -25.74 18.66
N GLY A 75 -3.28 -24.61 18.51
CA GLY A 75 -1.89 -24.56 18.04
C GLY A 75 -1.70 -24.78 16.53
N ILE A 76 -2.78 -24.92 15.75
CA ILE A 76 -2.71 -25.20 14.29
C ILE A 76 -1.94 -24.12 13.55
N GLY A 77 -2.23 -22.83 13.79
CA GLY A 77 -1.53 -21.72 13.17
C GLY A 77 -0.03 -21.74 13.44
N ARG A 78 0.39 -22.06 14.68
CA ARG A 78 1.81 -22.21 15.03
C ARG A 78 2.45 -23.34 14.21
N ARG A 79 1.84 -24.53 14.20
CA ARG A 79 2.36 -25.67 13.41
C ARG A 79 2.44 -25.39 11.92
N LEU A 80 1.51 -24.63 11.37
CA LEU A 80 1.56 -24.18 9.96
C LEU A 80 2.79 -23.31 9.71
N LEU A 81 3.06 -22.30 10.56
CA LEU A 81 4.21 -21.42 10.43
C LEU A 81 5.54 -22.15 10.67
N GLU A 82 5.59 -23.09 11.60
CA GLU A 82 6.77 -23.94 11.80
C GLU A 82 7.08 -24.80 10.57
N ALA A 83 6.06 -25.49 10.04
CA ALA A 83 6.21 -26.28 8.82
C ALA A 83 6.61 -25.42 7.61
N ALA A 84 6.12 -24.20 7.52
CA ALA A 84 6.51 -23.25 6.50
C ALA A 84 7.98 -22.82 6.64
N ALA A 85 8.39 -22.46 7.87
CA ALA A 85 9.77 -22.06 8.15
C ALA A 85 10.78 -23.17 7.80
N GLU A 86 10.48 -24.42 8.14
CA GLU A 86 11.33 -25.59 7.76
C GLU A 86 11.49 -25.72 6.25
N ARG A 87 10.38 -25.58 5.49
CA ARG A 87 10.42 -25.67 4.01
C ARG A 87 11.15 -24.49 3.37
N LEU A 88 10.98 -23.29 3.91
CA LEU A 88 11.69 -22.10 3.44
C LEU A 88 13.19 -22.23 3.69
N LYS A 89 13.58 -22.67 4.87
CA LYS A 89 14.97 -22.95 5.22
C LYS A 89 15.60 -23.96 4.26
N SER A 90 14.92 -25.09 3.97
CA SER A 90 15.41 -26.11 3.04
C SER A 90 15.54 -25.61 1.60
N ARG A 91 14.85 -24.50 1.25
CA ARG A 91 14.92 -23.82 -0.05
C ARG A 91 15.89 -22.62 -0.05
N GLY A 92 16.61 -22.37 1.06
CA GLY A 92 17.63 -21.33 1.18
C GLY A 92 17.11 -19.91 1.48
N TYR A 93 15.86 -19.76 1.90
CA TYR A 93 15.34 -18.44 2.33
C TYR A 93 15.91 -18.05 3.68
N ALA A 94 16.33 -16.77 3.82
CA ALA A 94 16.92 -16.26 5.04
C ALA A 94 15.87 -15.74 6.04
N GLN A 95 14.73 -15.27 5.56
CA GLN A 95 13.69 -14.69 6.43
C GLN A 95 12.27 -14.82 5.85
N LEU A 96 11.31 -14.81 6.77
CA LEU A 96 9.88 -14.75 6.48
C LEU A 96 9.33 -13.40 6.98
N LEU A 97 8.83 -12.57 6.06
CA LEU A 97 8.18 -11.29 6.33
C LEU A 97 6.66 -11.50 6.44
N ALA A 98 6.06 -10.92 7.46
CA ALA A 98 4.61 -10.81 7.62
C ALA A 98 4.22 -9.33 7.57
N GLU A 99 3.26 -9.00 6.72
CA GLU A 99 2.61 -7.69 6.66
C GLU A 99 1.14 -7.86 6.98
N PHE A 100 0.59 -6.99 7.82
CA PHE A 100 -0.82 -7.03 8.17
C PHE A 100 -1.36 -5.63 8.47
N MET A 101 -2.62 -5.45 8.14
CA MET A 101 -3.34 -4.20 8.35
C MET A 101 -4.11 -4.23 9.66
N THR A 102 -4.12 -3.11 10.38
CA THR A 102 -5.04 -2.91 11.50
C THR A 102 -5.65 -1.53 11.45
N GLU A 103 -6.90 -1.43 11.85
CA GLU A 103 -7.45 -0.17 12.30
C GLU A 103 -6.81 0.22 13.65
N THR A 104 -6.85 1.49 14.00
CA THR A 104 -6.29 1.99 15.25
C THR A 104 -6.82 1.18 16.46
N GLY A 105 -5.93 0.55 17.20
CA GLY A 105 -6.25 -0.27 18.38
C GLY A 105 -6.50 -1.76 18.11
N GLY A 106 -6.46 -2.23 16.85
CA GLY A 106 -6.70 -3.62 16.48
C GLY A 106 -5.47 -4.53 16.39
N GLU A 107 -4.29 -3.99 16.51
CA GLU A 107 -3.00 -4.65 16.24
C GLU A 107 -2.61 -5.78 17.20
N LEU A 108 -3.07 -5.75 18.43
CA LEU A 108 -2.57 -6.61 19.52
C LEU A 108 -2.75 -8.11 19.27
N THR A 109 -3.85 -8.53 18.66
CA THR A 109 -4.14 -9.97 18.47
C THR A 109 -3.18 -10.60 17.47
N THR A 110 -2.97 -9.96 16.29
CA THR A 110 -2.08 -10.47 15.24
C THR A 110 -0.63 -10.36 15.68
N ALA A 111 -0.24 -9.24 16.29
CA ALA A 111 1.10 -9.03 16.84
C ALA A 111 1.48 -10.12 17.84
N GLY A 112 0.62 -10.38 18.84
CA GLY A 112 0.86 -11.42 19.85
C GLY A 112 0.98 -12.83 19.26
N PHE A 113 0.17 -13.15 18.24
CA PHE A 113 0.29 -14.43 17.53
C PHE A 113 1.62 -14.56 16.79
N LEU A 114 2.02 -13.56 16.03
CA LEU A 114 3.29 -13.56 15.28
C LEU A 114 4.49 -13.67 16.22
N GLN A 115 4.52 -12.89 17.31
CA GLN A 115 5.58 -12.96 18.32
C GLN A 115 5.66 -14.35 18.96
N ALA A 116 4.52 -14.97 19.31
CA ALA A 116 4.48 -16.34 19.82
C ALA A 116 4.99 -17.39 18.80
N CYS A 117 5.04 -17.03 17.51
CA CYS A 117 5.59 -17.85 16.44
C CYS A 117 7.04 -17.46 16.05
N GLY A 118 7.74 -16.66 16.86
CA GLY A 118 9.15 -16.33 16.68
C GLY A 118 9.41 -15.14 15.73
N PHE A 119 8.40 -14.37 15.41
CA PHE A 119 8.57 -13.10 14.71
C PHE A 119 9.01 -12.01 15.70
N ILE A 120 9.75 -11.00 15.21
CA ILE A 120 10.06 -9.80 16.00
C ILE A 120 8.79 -9.02 16.32
N SER A 121 8.88 -8.06 17.25
CA SER A 121 7.78 -7.11 17.49
C SER A 121 7.43 -6.35 16.21
N PRO A 122 6.16 -6.32 15.80
CA PRO A 122 5.76 -5.59 14.60
C PRO A 122 6.13 -4.12 14.69
N GLN A 123 6.63 -3.60 13.57
CA GLN A 123 6.94 -2.20 13.39
C GLN A 123 5.95 -1.59 12.41
N PRO A 124 5.50 -0.33 12.61
CA PRO A 124 4.64 0.32 11.64
C PRO A 124 5.41 0.56 10.34
N GLY A 125 4.81 0.23 9.20
CA GLY A 125 5.39 0.43 7.87
C GLY A 125 4.71 1.56 7.11
N ILE A 126 3.38 1.49 6.97
CA ILE A 126 2.60 2.47 6.21
C ILE A 126 1.40 2.92 7.02
N HIS A 127 1.14 4.23 7.06
CA HIS A 127 -0.07 4.82 7.60
C HIS A 127 -1.03 5.16 6.47
N ILE A 128 -2.29 4.73 6.58
CA ILE A 128 -3.31 4.89 5.55
C ILE A 128 -4.48 5.67 6.10
N ARG A 129 -5.05 6.56 5.27
CA ARG A 129 -6.30 7.27 5.51
C ARG A 129 -7.20 7.07 4.31
N THR A 130 -8.40 6.58 4.54
CA THR A 130 -9.39 6.34 3.49
C THR A 130 -10.75 6.90 3.91
N GLY A 131 -11.46 7.54 3.01
CA GLY A 131 -12.83 7.98 3.26
C GLY A 131 -13.34 9.04 2.30
N PRO A 132 -14.56 9.53 2.53
CA PRO A 132 -15.23 10.44 1.63
C PRO A 132 -14.62 11.84 1.68
N PHE A 133 -14.49 12.49 0.53
CA PHE A 133 -14.04 13.90 0.46
C PHE A 133 -14.95 14.86 1.20
N THR A 134 -16.22 14.52 1.39
CA THR A 134 -17.17 15.31 2.18
C THR A 134 -16.74 15.48 3.63
N SER A 135 -15.98 14.54 4.18
CA SER A 135 -15.42 14.62 5.53
C SER A 135 -14.36 15.73 5.69
N LEU A 136 -13.83 16.23 4.57
CA LEU A 136 -12.86 17.33 4.53
C LEU A 136 -13.51 18.70 4.30
N GLN A 137 -14.82 18.76 4.06
CA GLN A 137 -15.54 20.02 3.87
C GLN A 137 -15.38 20.94 5.08
N GLY A 138 -15.20 22.24 4.83
CA GLY A 138 -15.00 23.23 5.88
C GLY A 138 -13.57 23.32 6.42
N GLN A 139 -12.67 22.45 6.03
CA GLN A 139 -11.25 22.55 6.39
C GLN A 139 -10.63 23.80 5.77
N ARG A 140 -10.01 24.67 6.61
CA ARG A 140 -9.44 25.97 6.16
C ARG A 140 -8.39 25.80 5.06
N TRP A 141 -7.61 24.73 5.08
CA TRP A 141 -6.57 24.50 4.09
C TRP A 141 -7.12 24.21 2.69
N LEU A 142 -8.35 23.74 2.54
CA LEU A 142 -9.00 23.58 1.23
C LEU A 142 -9.22 24.91 0.50
N SER A 143 -9.20 26.04 1.20
CA SER A 143 -9.29 27.38 0.58
C SER A 143 -7.95 27.90 0.07
N LEU A 144 -6.83 27.23 0.37
CA LEU A 144 -5.52 27.66 -0.10
C LEU A 144 -5.47 27.68 -1.64
N ARG A 145 -4.84 28.70 -2.19
CA ARG A 145 -4.60 28.88 -3.61
C ARG A 145 -3.11 29.03 -3.87
N LEU A 146 -2.70 28.61 -5.04
CA LEU A 146 -1.36 28.89 -5.53
C LEU A 146 -1.30 30.35 -6.02
N PRO A 147 -0.16 31.05 -5.88
CA PRO A 147 0.06 32.35 -6.50
C PRO A 147 -0.07 32.31 -8.03
N ASP A 148 -0.36 33.43 -8.65
CA ASP A 148 -0.67 33.54 -10.09
C ASP A 148 0.46 33.09 -11.00
N GLU A 149 1.72 33.09 -10.53
CA GLU A 149 2.85 32.59 -11.29
C GLU A 149 2.85 31.05 -11.41
N PHE A 150 2.01 30.37 -10.65
CA PHE A 150 1.84 28.90 -10.71
C PHE A 150 0.61 28.56 -11.54
N VAL A 151 0.77 27.62 -12.45
CA VAL A 151 -0.31 27.08 -13.27
C VAL A 151 -0.45 25.58 -13.01
N VAL A 152 -1.68 25.13 -12.74
CA VAL A 152 -2.02 23.73 -12.56
C VAL A 152 -2.75 23.24 -13.80
N ALA A 153 -2.15 22.26 -14.47
CA ALA A 153 -2.71 21.61 -15.66
C ALA A 153 -2.90 20.10 -15.41
N PRO A 154 -3.73 19.40 -16.22
CA PRO A 154 -3.75 17.94 -16.22
C PRO A 154 -2.36 17.36 -16.52
N TRP A 155 -2.02 16.24 -15.90
CA TRP A 155 -0.75 15.53 -16.16
C TRP A 155 -0.60 15.10 -17.61
N GLY A 156 -1.70 14.71 -18.27
CA GLY A 156 -1.71 14.37 -19.69
C GLY A 156 -1.24 15.49 -20.61
N ASN A 157 -1.15 16.73 -20.11
CA ASN A 157 -0.61 17.89 -20.86
C ASN A 157 0.91 18.05 -20.68
N LEU A 158 1.61 17.05 -20.10
CA LEU A 158 3.07 17.07 -19.98
C LEU A 158 3.70 16.96 -21.37
N ALA A 159 4.44 18.01 -21.78
CA ALA A 159 5.14 18.00 -23.05
C ALA A 159 6.38 17.06 -23.00
N PRO A 160 6.80 16.47 -24.14
CA PRO A 160 8.00 15.62 -24.17
C PRO A 160 9.26 16.33 -23.64
N SER A 161 9.43 17.63 -23.92
CA SER A 161 10.53 18.42 -23.37
C SER A 161 10.47 18.61 -21.86
N GLU A 162 9.27 18.75 -21.28
CA GLU A 162 9.08 18.83 -19.84
C GLU A 162 9.35 17.47 -19.16
N ARG A 163 9.01 16.36 -19.82
CA ARG A 163 9.34 15.00 -19.33
C ARG A 163 10.85 14.84 -19.19
N VAL A 164 11.63 15.30 -20.17
CA VAL A 164 13.10 15.28 -20.10
C VAL A 164 13.61 16.09 -18.90
N LEU A 165 13.09 17.30 -18.69
CA LEU A 165 13.46 18.15 -17.56
C LEU A 165 13.17 17.48 -16.20
N LEU A 166 12.02 16.82 -16.07
CA LEU A 166 11.67 16.11 -14.84
C LEU A 166 12.56 14.88 -14.62
N LEU A 167 12.90 14.12 -15.68
CA LEU A 167 13.83 12.99 -15.59
C LEU A 167 15.25 13.44 -15.20
N GLU A 168 15.76 14.53 -15.77
CA GLU A 168 17.04 15.11 -15.39
C GLU A 168 17.07 15.58 -13.93
N ALA A 169 15.92 16.10 -13.43
CA ALA A 169 15.79 16.56 -12.06
C ALA A 169 15.81 15.40 -11.03
N ALA A 170 15.55 14.17 -11.42
CA ALA A 170 15.52 13.01 -10.53
C ALA A 170 16.81 12.83 -9.73
N SER A 171 17.96 13.12 -10.32
CA SER A 171 19.27 12.91 -9.69
C SER A 171 19.56 13.82 -8.48
N TYR A 172 18.83 14.94 -8.32
CA TYR A 172 19.12 15.95 -7.28
C TYR A 172 17.89 16.57 -6.61
N GLU A 173 16.71 16.48 -7.23
CA GLU A 173 15.53 17.20 -6.74
C GLU A 173 14.64 16.32 -5.87
N TYR A 174 14.35 15.11 -6.31
CA TYR A 174 13.43 14.20 -5.63
C TYR A 174 13.97 12.76 -5.56
N PRO A 175 13.61 11.99 -4.51
CA PRO A 175 13.99 10.57 -4.42
C PRO A 175 13.20 9.72 -5.43
N ASP A 176 13.79 8.59 -5.85
CA ASP A 176 13.23 7.69 -6.86
C ASP A 176 11.80 7.24 -6.54
N ILE A 177 11.51 6.94 -5.27
CA ILE A 177 10.16 6.55 -4.81
C ILE A 177 9.08 7.62 -5.07
N LEU A 178 9.47 8.87 -5.28
CA LEU A 178 8.55 9.95 -5.64
C LEU A 178 8.58 10.27 -7.14
N SER A 179 9.25 9.45 -7.95
CA SER A 179 9.29 9.62 -9.39
C SER A 179 7.88 9.63 -9.99
N PRO A 180 7.57 10.61 -10.86
CA PRO A 180 6.26 10.64 -11.49
C PRO A 180 6.16 9.67 -12.69
N PHE A 181 7.19 8.89 -12.96
CA PHE A 181 7.29 8.00 -14.12
C PHE A 181 7.33 6.52 -13.75
N GLU A 182 7.35 6.22 -12.46
CA GLU A 182 7.23 4.87 -11.97
C GLU A 182 5.76 4.45 -12.02
N ASP A 183 5.47 3.31 -12.67
CA ASP A 183 4.11 2.78 -12.87
C ASP A 183 3.15 3.79 -13.53
N ASP A 184 3.63 4.56 -14.53
CA ASP A 184 2.85 5.62 -15.18
C ASP A 184 1.61 5.09 -15.95
N ALA A 185 1.56 3.79 -16.24
CA ALA A 185 0.41 3.14 -16.88
C ALA A 185 -0.86 3.11 -16.00
N GLU A 186 -0.72 3.19 -14.68
CA GLU A 186 -1.83 3.16 -13.71
C GLU A 186 -2.35 4.56 -13.35
N VAL A 187 -1.60 5.60 -13.75
CA VAL A 187 -1.93 6.99 -13.44
C VAL A 187 -3.09 7.48 -14.30
N ASP A 188 -4.09 8.13 -13.69
CA ASP A 188 -5.12 8.87 -14.43
C ASP A 188 -4.53 10.21 -14.97
N PRO A 189 -4.23 10.31 -16.25
CA PRO A 189 -3.56 11.50 -16.79
C PRO A 189 -4.46 12.73 -16.85
N SER A 190 -5.78 12.54 -16.81
CA SER A 190 -6.75 13.63 -16.91
C SER A 190 -6.98 14.31 -15.56
N ARG A 191 -6.92 13.57 -14.46
CA ARG A 191 -7.18 14.05 -13.10
C ARG A 191 -5.91 14.31 -12.30
N SER A 192 -4.81 13.63 -12.63
CA SER A 192 -3.49 13.95 -12.10
C SER A 192 -3.06 15.35 -12.51
N LEU A 193 -2.29 16.01 -11.65
CA LEU A 193 -1.95 17.42 -11.82
C LEU A 193 -0.45 17.63 -12.07
N LEU A 194 -0.15 18.45 -13.03
CA LEU A 194 1.17 19.01 -13.31
C LEU A 194 1.20 20.47 -12.81
N LEU A 195 2.17 20.77 -11.96
CA LEU A 195 2.42 22.12 -11.45
C LEU A 195 3.54 22.79 -12.26
N ARG A 196 3.25 23.94 -12.85
CA ARG A 196 4.24 24.79 -13.53
C ARG A 196 4.43 26.08 -12.75
N TYR A 197 5.67 26.55 -12.73
CA TYR A 197 6.03 27.90 -12.30
C TYR A 197 6.65 28.65 -13.46
N ARG A 198 6.01 29.75 -13.88
CA ARG A 198 6.43 30.54 -15.06
C ARG A 198 6.71 29.66 -16.29
N GLY A 199 5.81 28.72 -16.54
CA GLY A 199 5.89 27.80 -17.69
C GLY A 199 6.83 26.59 -17.54
N GLN A 200 7.58 26.48 -16.44
CA GLN A 200 8.47 25.33 -16.18
C GLN A 200 7.81 24.33 -15.24
N PRO A 201 7.94 23.01 -15.46
CA PRO A 201 7.41 22.00 -14.55
C PRO A 201 8.19 22.03 -13.22
N VAL A 202 7.47 22.09 -12.10
CA VAL A 202 8.07 22.21 -10.76
C VAL A 202 7.39 21.30 -9.73
N GLY A 203 6.48 20.45 -10.15
CA GLY A 203 5.82 19.51 -9.25
C GLY A 203 4.66 18.77 -9.89
N TRP A 204 4.12 17.83 -9.18
CA TRP A 204 3.00 16.99 -9.58
C TRP A 204 2.18 16.51 -8.41
N MET A 205 0.97 16.03 -8.71
CA MET A 205 0.10 15.22 -7.87
C MET A 205 -0.47 14.14 -8.77
N LEU A 206 -0.02 12.90 -8.59
CA LEU A 206 -0.48 11.77 -9.38
C LEU A 206 -1.58 11.01 -8.66
N LEU A 207 -2.60 10.66 -9.41
CA LEU A 207 -3.80 10.00 -8.97
C LEU A 207 -3.97 8.70 -9.75
N GLU A 208 -4.45 7.67 -9.06
CA GLU A 208 -4.72 6.35 -9.61
C GLU A 208 -6.09 5.88 -9.13
N GLU A 209 -6.84 5.19 -9.97
CA GLU A 209 -8.07 4.53 -9.55
C GLU A 209 -7.73 3.21 -8.87
N LEU A 210 -7.93 3.12 -7.56
CA LEU A 210 -7.63 1.92 -6.79
C LEU A 210 -8.80 0.93 -6.77
N GLU A 211 -10.00 1.46 -6.61
CA GLU A 211 -11.25 0.72 -6.56
C GLU A 211 -12.33 1.55 -7.25
N PRO A 212 -13.41 0.95 -7.74
CA PRO A 212 -14.53 1.72 -8.23
C PRO A 212 -14.93 2.79 -7.21
N ARG A 213 -14.88 4.07 -7.61
CA ARG A 213 -15.23 5.24 -6.80
C ARG A 213 -14.22 5.65 -5.70
N THR A 214 -13.01 5.08 -5.68
CA THR A 214 -11.93 5.51 -4.77
C THR A 214 -10.69 5.87 -5.56
N VAL A 215 -10.14 7.06 -5.30
CA VAL A 215 -8.89 7.52 -5.91
C VAL A 215 -7.75 7.44 -4.89
N LEU A 216 -6.64 6.86 -5.31
CA LEU A 216 -5.39 6.85 -4.59
C LEU A 216 -4.59 8.11 -4.93
N PHE A 217 -4.13 8.83 -3.92
CA PHE A 217 -3.09 9.86 -4.05
C PHE A 217 -1.73 9.15 -4.07
N LYS A 218 -1.30 8.75 -5.28
CA LYS A 218 -0.13 7.88 -5.49
C LYS A 218 1.17 8.57 -5.10
N THR A 219 1.45 9.74 -5.66
CA THR A 219 2.63 10.53 -5.33
C THR A 219 2.38 12.01 -5.50
N MET A 220 2.99 12.81 -4.63
CA MET A 220 2.97 14.26 -4.69
C MET A 220 4.37 14.80 -4.43
N TYR A 221 4.82 15.70 -5.28
CA TYR A 221 6.05 16.43 -5.06
C TYR A 221 5.96 17.87 -5.59
N VAL A 222 6.62 18.76 -4.89
CA VAL A 222 6.90 20.13 -5.34
C VAL A 222 8.39 20.37 -5.16
N PHE A 223 9.08 20.88 -6.16
CA PHE A 223 10.52 21.12 -6.12
C PHE A 223 10.93 21.92 -4.89
N LYS A 224 12.07 21.56 -4.27
CA LYS A 224 12.56 22.09 -2.97
C LYS A 224 12.49 23.60 -2.88
N ARG A 225 12.93 24.30 -3.94
CA ARG A 225 12.89 25.78 -4.03
C ARG A 225 11.44 26.36 -3.98
N HIS A 226 10.43 25.54 -4.28
CA HIS A 226 9.03 25.94 -4.33
C HIS A 226 8.19 25.34 -3.20
N GLN A 227 8.73 24.56 -2.26
CA GLN A 227 7.98 23.94 -1.16
C GLN A 227 7.52 24.93 -0.08
N ARG A 228 8.09 26.14 -0.02
CA ARG A 228 7.74 27.14 0.99
C ARG A 228 6.31 27.66 0.80
N MET A 229 5.76 28.27 1.87
CA MET A 229 4.43 28.94 1.88
C MET A 229 3.28 27.98 1.56
N ALA A 230 3.33 26.75 2.06
CA ALA A 230 2.28 25.74 1.92
C ALA A 230 1.88 25.40 0.47
N ARG A 231 2.76 25.58 -0.52
CA ARG A 231 2.44 25.33 -1.95
C ARG A 231 2.08 23.87 -2.23
N GLY A 232 2.72 22.90 -1.55
CA GLY A 232 2.30 21.51 -1.63
C GLY A 232 0.88 21.30 -1.10
N VAL A 233 0.52 21.95 0.02
CA VAL A 233 -0.84 21.92 0.56
C VAL A 233 -1.84 22.57 -0.40
N ALA A 234 -1.45 23.67 -1.07
CA ALA A 234 -2.31 24.33 -2.05
C ALA A 234 -2.53 23.48 -3.31
N LEU A 235 -1.50 22.76 -3.78
CA LEU A 235 -1.62 21.80 -4.88
C LEU A 235 -2.55 20.65 -4.50
N PHE A 236 -2.39 20.11 -3.30
CA PHE A 236 -3.24 19.06 -2.76
C PHE A 236 -4.70 19.52 -2.60
N ALA A 237 -4.91 20.73 -2.07
CA ALA A 237 -6.22 21.34 -1.98
C ALA A 237 -6.88 21.53 -3.36
N GLU A 238 -6.09 21.87 -4.38
CA GLU A 238 -6.57 21.99 -5.76
C GLU A 238 -7.04 20.65 -6.30
N ALA A 239 -6.28 19.57 -6.10
CA ALA A 239 -6.67 18.23 -6.52
C ALA A 239 -8.02 17.82 -5.89
N ILE A 240 -8.15 17.96 -4.57
CA ILE A 240 -9.39 17.59 -3.88
C ILE A 240 -10.58 18.45 -4.34
N ARG A 241 -10.40 19.75 -4.54
CA ARG A 241 -11.49 20.60 -5.05
C ARG A 241 -11.98 20.17 -6.43
N ARG A 242 -11.06 19.80 -7.32
CA ARG A 242 -11.41 19.31 -8.67
C ARG A 242 -12.16 17.98 -8.58
N LEU A 243 -11.67 17.03 -7.79
CA LEU A 243 -12.32 15.74 -7.56
C LEU A 243 -13.73 15.90 -6.96
N MET A 244 -13.89 16.79 -5.97
CA MET A 244 -15.20 17.10 -5.38
C MET A 244 -16.15 17.75 -6.38
N ALA A 245 -15.67 18.66 -7.21
CA ALA A 245 -16.48 19.35 -8.22
C ALA A 245 -16.93 18.40 -9.34
N GLU A 246 -16.07 17.46 -9.72
CA GLU A 246 -16.37 16.45 -10.74
C GLU A 246 -17.31 15.35 -10.20
N GLY A 247 -17.13 14.95 -8.94
CA GLY A 247 -17.99 13.95 -8.27
C GLY A 247 -17.81 12.49 -8.75
N HIS A 248 -16.84 12.21 -9.60
CA HIS A 248 -16.57 10.85 -10.10
C HIS A 248 -16.07 9.94 -8.97
N TYR A 249 -15.07 10.42 -8.20
CA TYR A 249 -14.56 9.74 -7.03
C TYR A 249 -15.07 10.40 -5.74
N PRO A 250 -16.02 9.81 -5.03
CA PRO A 250 -16.46 10.34 -3.74
C PRO A 250 -15.45 10.10 -2.62
N ASN A 251 -14.58 9.06 -2.75
CA ASN A 251 -13.62 8.66 -1.74
C ASN A 251 -12.19 8.87 -2.21
N GLY A 252 -11.31 9.16 -1.25
CA GLY A 252 -9.87 9.20 -1.46
C GLY A 252 -9.13 8.31 -0.48
N MET A 253 -8.02 7.75 -0.94
CA MET A 253 -7.04 7.05 -0.13
C MET A 253 -5.71 7.80 -0.19
N PHE A 254 -5.11 7.98 0.97
CA PHE A 254 -3.80 8.58 1.14
C PHE A 254 -2.94 7.70 2.05
N PHE A 255 -1.71 7.40 1.65
CA PHE A 255 -0.80 6.63 2.46
C PHE A 255 0.56 7.32 2.62
N VAL A 256 1.23 7.01 3.72
CA VAL A 256 2.55 7.56 4.06
C VAL A 256 3.38 6.50 4.74
N GLU A 257 4.60 6.32 4.31
CA GLU A 257 5.57 5.48 4.99
C GLU A 257 5.88 6.02 6.40
N HIS A 258 6.09 5.11 7.35
CA HIS A 258 6.33 5.47 8.75
C HIS A 258 7.58 6.35 8.92
N GLU A 259 8.62 6.09 8.15
CA GLU A 259 9.89 6.81 8.15
C GLU A 259 9.78 8.22 7.59
N ASN A 260 8.74 8.50 6.77
CA ASN A 260 8.50 9.83 6.19
C ASN A 260 7.80 10.74 7.20
N GLU A 261 8.53 11.15 8.26
CA GLU A 261 8.00 11.99 9.33
C GLU A 261 7.37 13.31 8.86
N PRO A 262 7.97 14.07 7.92
CA PRO A 262 7.35 15.28 7.40
C PRO A 262 5.97 15.04 6.78
N MET A 263 5.80 13.97 6.02
CA MET A 263 4.53 13.63 5.38
C MET A 263 3.53 13.05 6.37
N ARG A 264 3.97 12.30 7.40
CA ARG A 264 3.08 11.87 8.50
C ARG A 264 2.49 13.08 9.24
N ARG A 265 3.32 14.08 9.59
CA ARG A 265 2.85 15.32 10.20
C ARG A 265 1.88 16.09 9.30
N PHE A 266 2.14 16.07 7.98
CA PHE A 266 1.22 16.64 6.98
C PHE A 266 -0.12 15.90 7.01
N MET A 267 -0.11 14.57 6.95
CA MET A 267 -1.31 13.73 6.99
C MET A 267 -2.10 13.93 8.28
N GLU A 268 -1.44 13.93 9.44
CA GLU A 268 -2.06 14.15 10.74
C GLU A 268 -2.71 15.54 10.84
N ARG A 269 -2.08 16.55 10.25
CA ARG A 269 -2.56 17.93 10.31
C ARG A 269 -3.69 18.24 9.34
N TYR A 270 -3.65 17.68 8.15
CA TYR A 270 -4.53 18.06 7.04
C TYR A 270 -5.54 16.98 6.66
N PHE A 271 -5.24 15.72 6.95
CA PHE A 271 -6.09 14.56 6.69
C PHE A 271 -6.68 13.98 7.98
N PHE A 272 -7.15 14.85 8.86
CA PHE A 272 -7.80 14.45 10.09
C PHE A 272 -9.30 14.72 10.02
N SER A 273 -10.07 13.65 10.08
CA SER A 273 -11.52 13.69 10.34
C SER A 273 -11.89 12.37 11.03
N PRO A 274 -12.84 12.38 11.96
CA PRO A 274 -13.33 11.15 12.58
C PRO A 274 -14.00 10.18 11.58
N ASP A 275 -14.45 10.70 10.43
CA ASP A 275 -15.09 9.91 9.38
C ASP A 275 -14.07 9.22 8.44
N LEU A 276 -12.78 9.53 8.58
CA LEU A 276 -11.74 8.86 7.83
C LEU A 276 -11.31 7.58 8.54
N ARG A 277 -11.39 6.46 7.86
CA ARG A 277 -10.79 5.20 8.29
C ARG A 277 -9.29 5.37 8.40
N GLN A 278 -8.75 5.01 9.55
CA GLN A 278 -7.34 5.11 9.87
C GLN A 278 -6.77 3.71 10.06
N GLU A 279 -5.81 3.36 9.21
CA GLU A 279 -5.18 2.05 9.23
C GLU A 279 -3.66 2.19 9.27
N THR A 280 -3.03 1.18 9.83
CA THR A 280 -1.57 1.03 9.78
C THR A 280 -1.25 -0.35 9.24
N MET A 281 -0.39 -0.39 8.23
CA MET A 281 0.26 -1.61 7.81
C MET A 281 1.48 -1.84 8.69
N TRP A 282 1.51 -2.97 9.34
CA TRP A 282 2.59 -3.41 10.21
C TRP A 282 3.48 -4.40 9.48
N ARG A 283 4.77 -4.35 9.79
CA ARG A 283 5.78 -5.30 9.31
C ARG A 283 6.39 -6.04 10.47
N SER A 284 6.49 -7.35 10.34
CA SER A 284 7.17 -8.22 11.30
C SER A 284 7.89 -9.32 10.54
N TYR A 285 9.09 -9.68 10.95
CA TYR A 285 9.84 -10.72 10.27
C TYR A 285 10.39 -11.75 11.27
N ARG A 286 10.57 -12.95 10.74
CA ARG A 286 11.21 -14.08 11.44
C ARG A 286 12.44 -14.49 10.65
N THR A 287 13.61 -14.49 11.29
CA THR A 287 14.84 -15.06 10.73
C THR A 287 14.72 -16.58 10.66
N LEU A 288 15.18 -17.16 9.56
CA LEU A 288 15.19 -18.60 9.30
C LEU A 288 16.64 -19.07 9.42
N PRO A 289 17.08 -19.60 10.58
CA PRO A 289 18.48 -19.98 10.84
C PRO A 289 18.95 -21.20 10.04
#